data_890230dae63ceaaa1b08000ba085ea48
#
_entry.id   890230dae63ceaaa1b08000ba085ea48
#
_cell.length_a   1.000
_cell.length_b   1.000
_cell.length_c   1.000
_cell.angle_alpha   90.00
_cell.angle_beta   90.00
_cell.angle_gamma   90.00
#
_symmetry.space_group_name_H-M   'P 1'
#
loop_
_entity.id
_entity.type
_entity.pdbx_description
1 polymer ?
#
loop_
_entity_poly.entity_id
_entity_poly.type
_entity_poly.pdbx_seq_one_letter_code
_entity_poly.pdbx_strand_id
1 'polypeptide(L)'
;MKPALQFYIDVSGQPKEDIYIGLISIQNHQATSVIKTIKKKFPWFFQKRKKASTLKQNEIDSIVSLLNGLGVRMVCTYFKSRDWTDLIEFCGKNKANNYEKIFASLYFHSLQKYSKMGNSYPLTVCVETFMNIDKVVSYLRDISSANGFNYQISTSQSSVNDMLKVADIVAAIGRKDRNACQKYNFVEFSHPEINILKEYLRKFK
;
A
#
# COMPACT_ATOMS: atom_id res chain seq x y z
N MET A 1 -19.88 -18.77 4.35
CA MET A 1 -18.82 -18.16 3.49
C MET A 1 -17.91 -17.32 4.34
N LYS A 2 -16.58 -17.51 4.30
CA LYS A 2 -15.66 -16.58 4.96
C LYS A 2 -15.66 -15.27 4.16
N PRO A 3 -15.67 -14.11 4.81
CA PRO A 3 -15.75 -12.83 4.11
C PRO A 3 -14.48 -12.59 3.29
N ALA A 4 -14.66 -12.16 2.04
CA ALA A 4 -13.56 -11.79 1.17
C ALA A 4 -12.81 -10.57 1.75
N LEU A 5 -11.46 -10.64 1.79
CA LEU A 5 -10.62 -9.52 2.16
C LEU A 5 -10.41 -8.60 0.97
N GLN A 6 -10.47 -7.32 1.23
CA GLN A 6 -10.19 -6.26 0.28
C GLN A 6 -9.00 -5.44 0.75
N PHE A 7 -8.06 -5.21 -0.15
CA PHE A 7 -6.85 -4.42 0.09
C PHE A 7 -6.91 -3.12 -0.67
N TYR A 8 -6.39 -2.06 -0.06
CA TYR A 8 -6.23 -0.76 -0.69
C TYR A 8 -4.80 -0.30 -0.49
N ILE A 9 -4.15 0.09 -1.58
CA ILE A 9 -2.74 0.47 -1.60
C ILE A 9 -2.61 1.88 -2.17
N ASP A 10 -1.95 2.73 -1.43
CA ASP A 10 -1.54 4.05 -1.87
C ASP A 10 -0.03 4.26 -1.66
N VAL A 11 0.57 5.17 -2.42
CA VAL A 11 2.00 5.43 -2.39
C VAL A 11 2.29 6.91 -2.16
N SER A 12 3.25 7.19 -1.29
CA SER A 12 3.80 8.52 -1.06
C SER A 12 5.29 8.53 -1.41
N GLY A 13 5.70 9.46 -2.26
CA GLY A 13 7.05 9.58 -2.82
C GLY A 13 7.09 9.26 -4.31
N GLN A 14 8.23 9.54 -4.94
CA GLN A 14 8.46 9.34 -6.36
C GLN A 14 9.68 8.43 -6.59
N PRO A 15 9.87 7.86 -7.81
CA PRO A 15 11.08 7.12 -8.14
C PRO A 15 12.35 7.90 -7.75
N LYS A 16 13.31 7.19 -7.15
CA LYS A 16 14.57 7.70 -6.58
C LYS A 16 14.44 8.49 -5.28
N GLU A 17 13.22 8.73 -4.80
CA GLU A 17 12.98 9.24 -3.45
C GLU A 17 12.76 8.10 -2.45
N ASP A 18 12.64 8.46 -1.17
CA ASP A 18 12.10 7.56 -0.16
C ASP A 18 10.62 7.30 -0.47
N ILE A 19 10.25 6.02 -0.56
CA ILE A 19 8.89 5.58 -0.85
C ILE A 19 8.24 5.04 0.42
N TYR A 20 7.01 5.43 0.62
CA TYR A 20 6.14 4.93 1.68
C TYR A 20 4.88 4.37 1.05
N ILE A 21 4.62 3.08 1.23
CA ILE A 21 3.44 2.40 0.73
C ILE A 21 2.52 2.15 1.90
N GLY A 22 1.36 2.81 1.90
CA GLY A 22 0.27 2.56 2.81
C GLY A 22 -0.63 1.45 2.26
N LEU A 23 -0.78 0.38 3.04
CA LEU A 23 -1.70 -0.69 2.73
C LEU A 23 -2.68 -0.86 3.89
N ILE A 24 -3.96 -0.91 3.57
CA ILE A 24 -5.00 -1.29 4.51
C ILE A 24 -5.72 -2.54 4.03
N SER A 25 -6.12 -3.38 4.96
CA SER A 25 -6.98 -4.52 4.65
C SER A 25 -8.23 -4.51 5.53
N ILE A 26 -9.34 -4.88 4.91
CA ILE A 26 -10.65 -4.87 5.52
C ILE A 26 -11.52 -5.98 4.92
N GLN A 27 -12.47 -6.48 5.68
CA GLN A 27 -13.49 -7.37 5.14
C GLN A 27 -14.44 -6.58 4.23
N ASN A 28 -14.74 -7.11 3.05
CA ASN A 28 -15.48 -6.39 2.01
C ASN A 28 -16.80 -5.77 2.53
N HIS A 29 -17.56 -6.52 3.34
CA HIS A 29 -18.83 -6.03 3.89
C HIS A 29 -18.68 -4.89 4.91
N GLN A 30 -17.49 -4.66 5.46
CA GLN A 30 -17.22 -3.62 6.45
C GLN A 30 -16.78 -2.28 5.82
N ALA A 31 -16.29 -2.27 4.58
CA ALA A 31 -15.71 -1.09 3.96
C ALA A 31 -16.65 0.12 3.99
N THR A 32 -17.92 -0.07 3.62
CA THR A 32 -18.93 1.01 3.64
C THR A 32 -19.20 1.53 5.06
N SER A 33 -19.26 0.64 6.04
CA SER A 33 -19.50 1.02 7.44
C SER A 33 -18.31 1.80 8.00
N VAL A 34 -17.09 1.37 7.72
CA VAL A 34 -15.87 2.06 8.13
C VAL A 34 -15.84 3.48 7.56
N ILE A 35 -16.09 3.64 6.26
CA ILE A 35 -16.13 4.96 5.61
C ILE A 35 -17.22 5.85 6.22
N LYS A 36 -18.42 5.33 6.43
CA LYS A 36 -19.50 6.10 7.11
C LYS A 36 -19.07 6.58 8.48
N THR A 37 -18.41 5.72 9.28
CA THR A 37 -17.95 6.07 10.63
C THR A 37 -16.86 7.14 10.58
N ILE A 38 -15.89 7.03 9.67
CA ILE A 38 -14.84 8.04 9.50
C ILE A 38 -15.45 9.37 9.04
N LYS A 39 -16.36 9.36 8.05
CA LYS A 39 -17.06 10.58 7.57
C LYS A 39 -17.84 11.27 8.68
N LYS A 40 -18.48 10.50 9.57
CA LYS A 40 -19.22 11.07 10.72
C LYS A 40 -18.29 11.72 11.74
N LYS A 41 -17.15 11.10 12.06
CA LYS A 41 -16.21 11.62 13.07
C LYS A 41 -15.26 12.69 12.52
N PHE A 42 -14.88 12.57 11.25
CA PHE A 42 -13.90 13.44 10.59
C PHE A 42 -14.43 13.92 9.22
N PRO A 43 -15.55 14.68 9.18
CA PRO A 43 -16.15 15.11 7.92
C PRO A 43 -15.21 15.93 7.06
N TRP A 44 -14.32 16.69 7.69
CA TRP A 44 -13.29 17.50 7.03
C TRP A 44 -12.25 16.67 6.26
N PHE A 45 -12.03 15.41 6.64
CA PHE A 45 -11.02 14.55 5.99
C PHE A 45 -11.38 14.23 4.53
N PHE A 46 -12.68 14.05 4.25
CA PHE A 46 -13.16 13.76 2.90
C PHE A 46 -13.50 15.01 2.09
N GLN A 47 -13.40 16.21 2.69
CA GLN A 47 -13.56 17.46 1.96
C GLN A 47 -12.46 17.61 0.90
N LYS A 48 -12.83 18.19 -0.24
CA LYS A 48 -11.99 18.29 -1.43
C LYS A 48 -10.55 18.73 -1.11
N ARG A 49 -9.57 17.95 -1.60
CA ARG A 49 -8.13 18.26 -1.65
C ARG A 49 -7.31 18.16 -0.36
N LYS A 50 -7.82 17.71 0.76
CA LYS A 50 -6.94 17.41 1.90
C LYS A 50 -6.16 16.13 1.62
N LYS A 51 -4.86 16.28 1.34
CA LYS A 51 -3.93 15.14 1.29
C LYS A 51 -3.54 14.76 2.72
N ALA A 52 -3.29 13.48 2.97
CA ALA A 52 -2.85 13.03 4.30
C ALA A 52 -1.55 13.75 4.76
N SER A 53 -0.69 14.15 3.83
CA SER A 53 0.52 14.93 4.11
C SER A 53 0.26 16.30 4.76
N THR A 54 -0.95 16.86 4.62
CA THR A 54 -1.33 18.15 5.23
C THR A 54 -2.00 18.02 6.59
N LEU A 55 -2.31 16.80 7.04
CA LEU A 55 -2.94 16.56 8.33
C LEU A 55 -1.98 16.87 9.48
N LYS A 56 -2.52 17.41 10.56
CA LYS A 56 -1.78 17.56 11.82
C LYS A 56 -1.58 16.19 12.48
N GLN A 57 -0.56 16.06 13.32
CA GLN A 57 -0.25 14.79 13.97
C GLN A 57 -1.41 14.24 14.79
N ASN A 58 -2.10 15.08 15.59
CA ASN A 58 -3.26 14.68 16.37
C ASN A 58 -4.46 14.23 15.51
N GLU A 59 -4.62 14.78 14.31
CA GLU A 59 -5.65 14.35 13.35
C GLU A 59 -5.34 12.95 12.83
N ILE A 60 -4.07 12.68 12.46
CA ILE A 60 -3.59 11.35 12.05
C ILE A 60 -3.81 10.35 13.19
N ASP A 61 -3.35 10.68 14.40
CA ASP A 61 -3.46 9.81 15.58
C ASP A 61 -4.92 9.41 15.85
N SER A 62 -5.83 10.35 15.75
CA SER A 62 -7.25 10.13 15.96
C SER A 62 -7.89 9.24 14.90
N ILE A 63 -7.53 9.42 13.63
CA ILE A 63 -8.05 8.59 12.52
C ILE A 63 -7.50 7.16 12.64
N VAL A 64 -6.20 7.01 12.87
CA VAL A 64 -5.54 5.71 12.96
C VAL A 64 -6.04 4.91 14.16
N SER A 65 -6.24 5.56 15.30
CA SER A 65 -6.87 4.93 16.48
C SER A 65 -8.30 4.45 16.19
N LEU A 66 -9.09 5.24 15.47
CA LEU A 66 -10.42 4.82 15.03
C LEU A 66 -10.37 3.62 14.08
N LEU A 67 -9.48 3.63 13.09
CA LEU A 67 -9.30 2.52 12.14
C LEU A 67 -8.96 1.22 12.86
N ASN A 68 -8.03 1.29 13.83
CA ASN A 68 -7.68 0.14 14.66
C ASN A 68 -8.90 -0.39 15.43
N GLY A 69 -9.65 0.51 16.09
CA GLY A 69 -10.87 0.15 16.80
C GLY A 69 -11.97 -0.46 15.91
N LEU A 70 -11.95 -0.18 14.61
CA LEU A 70 -12.85 -0.76 13.61
C LEU A 70 -12.29 -2.06 12.97
N GLY A 71 -11.15 -2.56 13.46
CA GLY A 71 -10.55 -3.80 12.98
C GLY A 71 -9.86 -3.68 11.60
N VAL A 72 -9.59 -2.46 11.12
CA VAL A 72 -8.82 -2.23 9.90
C VAL A 72 -7.36 -2.53 10.18
N ARG A 73 -6.78 -3.44 9.42
CA ARG A 73 -5.34 -3.74 9.51
C ARG A 73 -4.56 -2.78 8.62
N MET A 74 -3.41 -2.33 9.10
CA MET A 74 -2.60 -1.30 8.46
C MET A 74 -1.15 -1.77 8.35
N VAL A 75 -0.56 -1.62 7.17
CA VAL A 75 0.87 -1.83 6.92
C VAL A 75 1.44 -0.59 6.25
N CYS A 76 2.59 -0.15 6.72
CA CYS A 76 3.41 0.86 6.06
C CYS A 76 4.71 0.22 5.61
N THR A 77 4.90 0.10 4.30
CA THR A 77 6.18 -0.37 3.74
C THR A 77 7.03 0.84 3.38
N TYR A 78 8.25 0.85 3.89
CA TYR A 78 9.23 1.90 3.64
C TYR A 78 10.35 1.38 2.74
N PHE A 79 10.68 2.13 1.69
CA PHE A 79 11.80 1.83 0.80
C PHE A 79 12.69 3.07 0.64
N LYS A 80 13.99 2.89 0.88
CA LYS A 80 14.96 3.98 0.94
C LYS A 80 15.40 4.43 -0.45
N SER A 81 15.58 5.73 -0.61
CA SER A 81 16.09 6.34 -1.85
C SER A 81 17.44 5.78 -2.30
N ARG A 82 18.34 5.47 -1.37
CA ARG A 82 19.66 4.90 -1.67
C ARG A 82 19.61 3.51 -2.32
N ASP A 83 18.54 2.75 -2.09
CA ASP A 83 18.41 1.37 -2.54
C ASP A 83 17.91 1.27 -4.01
N TRP A 84 17.51 2.41 -4.61
CA TRP A 84 17.05 2.46 -6.00
C TRP A 84 18.13 2.06 -7.00
N THR A 85 19.35 2.55 -6.80
CA THR A 85 20.45 2.31 -7.73
C THR A 85 20.73 0.82 -7.87
N ASP A 86 20.80 0.09 -6.76
CA ASP A 86 21.03 -1.35 -6.73
C ASP A 86 19.95 -2.14 -7.47
N LEU A 87 18.67 -1.74 -7.32
CA LEU A 87 17.57 -2.42 -8.00
C LEU A 87 17.52 -2.08 -9.50
N ILE A 88 17.77 -0.82 -9.87
CA ILE A 88 17.84 -0.41 -11.28
C ILE A 88 18.99 -1.13 -12.00
N GLU A 89 20.16 -1.22 -11.36
CA GLU A 89 21.31 -1.98 -11.91
C GLU A 89 20.98 -3.46 -12.06
N PHE A 90 20.35 -4.04 -11.06
CA PHE A 90 19.90 -5.43 -11.12
C PHE A 90 18.89 -5.69 -12.24
N CYS A 91 17.97 -4.78 -12.50
CA CYS A 91 17.04 -4.85 -13.61
C CYS A 91 17.71 -4.64 -14.98
N GLY A 92 18.92 -4.02 -15.02
CA GLY A 92 19.62 -3.55 -16.19
C GLY A 92 19.30 -2.08 -16.49
N LYS A 93 20.33 -1.22 -16.43
CA LYS A 93 20.18 0.27 -16.46
C LYS A 93 19.33 0.81 -17.61
N ASN A 94 19.37 0.16 -18.77
CA ASN A 94 18.70 0.60 -19.99
C ASN A 94 17.40 -0.18 -20.29
N LYS A 95 16.91 -1.03 -19.39
CA LYS A 95 15.67 -1.76 -19.62
C LYS A 95 14.48 -0.88 -19.31
N ALA A 96 13.51 -0.90 -20.21
CA ALA A 96 12.25 -0.19 -20.02
C ALA A 96 11.49 -0.71 -18.79
N ASN A 97 10.73 0.18 -18.16
CA ASN A 97 9.80 -0.12 -17.07
C ASN A 97 10.45 -0.64 -15.77
N ASN A 98 11.71 -0.27 -15.51
CA ASN A 98 12.37 -0.69 -14.26
C ASN A 98 11.66 -0.18 -13.01
N TYR A 99 11.18 1.06 -13.05
CA TYR A 99 10.43 1.63 -11.92
C TYR A 99 9.13 0.88 -11.66
N GLU A 100 8.39 0.56 -12.72
CA GLU A 100 7.12 -0.17 -12.63
C GLU A 100 7.32 -1.57 -12.05
N LYS A 101 8.39 -2.27 -12.43
CA LYS A 101 8.76 -3.57 -11.88
C LYS A 101 9.12 -3.47 -10.39
N ILE A 102 9.89 -2.45 -10.00
CA ILE A 102 10.26 -2.22 -8.61
C ILE A 102 9.02 -1.90 -7.78
N PHE A 103 8.12 -1.02 -8.25
CA PHE A 103 6.86 -0.73 -7.56
C PHE A 103 5.98 -1.97 -7.42
N ALA A 104 5.85 -2.78 -8.47
CA ALA A 104 5.11 -4.03 -8.39
C ALA A 104 5.68 -4.98 -7.34
N SER A 105 7.01 -5.06 -7.23
CA SER A 105 7.71 -5.86 -6.22
C SER A 105 7.46 -5.35 -4.80
N LEU A 106 7.46 -4.03 -4.61
CA LEU A 106 7.16 -3.39 -3.33
C LEU A 106 5.70 -3.61 -2.91
N TYR A 107 4.75 -3.49 -3.84
CA TYR A 107 3.34 -3.79 -3.58
C TYR A 107 3.13 -5.25 -3.22
N PHE A 108 3.75 -6.16 -3.97
CA PHE A 108 3.69 -7.58 -3.66
C PHE A 108 4.25 -7.90 -2.28
N HIS A 109 5.40 -7.31 -1.91
CA HIS A 109 5.97 -7.44 -0.57
C HIS A 109 4.98 -6.98 0.52
N SER A 110 4.33 -5.84 0.33
CA SER A 110 3.34 -5.31 1.28
C SER A 110 2.13 -6.26 1.41
N LEU A 111 1.65 -6.81 0.31
CA LEU A 111 0.54 -7.77 0.29
C LEU A 111 0.90 -9.10 0.98
N GLN A 112 2.14 -9.57 0.86
CA GLN A 112 2.58 -10.83 1.46
C GLN A 112 2.49 -10.83 2.99
N LYS A 113 2.53 -9.65 3.63
CA LYS A 113 2.34 -9.53 5.09
C LYS A 113 0.98 -10.07 5.56
N TYR A 114 -0.01 -10.04 4.68
CA TYR A 114 -1.36 -10.57 4.95
C TYR A 114 -1.61 -11.97 4.39
N SER A 115 -0.79 -12.43 3.44
CA SER A 115 -1.03 -13.67 2.68
C SER A 115 -0.82 -14.93 3.50
N LYS A 116 -0.16 -14.85 4.66
CA LYS A 116 -0.01 -15.97 5.59
C LYS A 116 -1.34 -16.47 6.18
N MET A 117 -2.45 -15.81 5.89
CA MET A 117 -3.78 -16.12 6.42
C MET A 117 -4.63 -17.09 5.56
N GLY A 118 -4.01 -17.99 4.82
CA GLY A 118 -4.74 -19.09 4.12
C GLY A 118 -5.26 -18.67 2.75
N ASN A 119 -4.70 -19.30 1.74
CA ASN A 119 -4.84 -19.00 0.30
C ASN A 119 -6.20 -19.36 -0.34
N SER A 120 -7.29 -19.48 0.41
CA SER A 120 -8.55 -20.06 -0.10
C SER A 120 -9.57 -19.05 -0.64
N TYR A 121 -9.24 -17.75 -0.70
CA TYR A 121 -10.21 -16.72 -1.09
C TYR A 121 -9.66 -15.79 -2.18
N PRO A 122 -10.54 -15.36 -3.13
CA PRO A 122 -10.17 -14.29 -4.04
C PRO A 122 -9.87 -13.02 -3.21
N LEU A 123 -8.63 -12.56 -3.29
CA LEU A 123 -8.20 -11.32 -2.67
C LEU A 123 -8.36 -10.20 -3.68
N THR A 124 -9.16 -9.20 -3.35
CA THR A 124 -9.33 -8.02 -4.19
C THR A 124 -8.34 -6.94 -3.75
N VAL A 125 -7.62 -6.37 -4.69
CA VAL A 125 -6.64 -5.31 -4.45
C VAL A 125 -7.03 -4.09 -5.27
N CYS A 126 -7.21 -2.95 -4.63
CA CYS A 126 -7.38 -1.65 -5.28
C CYS A 126 -6.12 -0.82 -5.09
N VAL A 127 -5.52 -0.38 -6.18
CA VAL A 127 -4.27 0.39 -6.20
C VAL A 127 -4.53 1.82 -6.66
N GLU A 128 -3.91 2.80 -5.99
CA GLU A 128 -3.95 4.20 -6.43
C GLU A 128 -3.35 4.36 -7.82
N THR A 129 -4.03 5.14 -8.65
CA THR A 129 -3.59 5.45 -10.02
C THR A 129 -2.45 6.48 -9.97
N PHE A 130 -1.24 6.05 -10.36
CA PHE A 130 -0.08 6.92 -10.54
C PHE A 130 0.84 6.36 -11.63
N MET A 131 1.69 7.17 -12.22
CA MET A 131 2.63 6.76 -13.28
C MET A 131 1.96 5.87 -14.37
N ASN A 132 2.71 4.89 -14.88
CA ASN A 132 2.21 3.84 -15.77
C ASN A 132 1.55 2.71 -14.98
N ILE A 133 0.49 3.01 -14.25
CA ILE A 133 -0.16 2.06 -13.32
C ILE A 133 -0.54 0.75 -13.99
N ASP A 134 -0.95 0.76 -15.25
CA ASP A 134 -1.33 -0.45 -15.98
C ASP A 134 -0.16 -1.42 -16.11
N LYS A 135 1.07 -0.91 -16.30
CA LYS A 135 2.28 -1.72 -16.31
C LYS A 135 2.61 -2.24 -14.91
N VAL A 136 2.50 -1.40 -13.87
CA VAL A 136 2.68 -1.83 -12.49
C VAL A 136 1.71 -2.95 -12.14
N VAL A 137 0.45 -2.81 -12.50
CA VAL A 137 -0.59 -3.84 -12.27
C VAL A 137 -0.30 -5.11 -13.04
N SER A 138 0.16 -5.02 -14.30
CA SER A 138 0.57 -6.18 -15.08
C SER A 138 1.69 -6.95 -14.37
N TYR A 139 2.77 -6.25 -14.00
CA TYR A 139 3.89 -6.88 -13.27
C TYR A 139 3.47 -7.41 -11.89
N LEU A 140 2.57 -6.75 -11.20
CA LEU A 140 2.05 -7.23 -9.91
C LEU A 140 1.26 -8.54 -10.08
N ARG A 141 0.48 -8.68 -11.16
CA ARG A 141 -0.20 -9.94 -11.50
C ARG A 141 0.81 -11.05 -11.81
N ASP A 142 1.84 -10.74 -12.59
CA ASP A 142 2.87 -11.72 -12.97
C ASP A 142 3.63 -12.23 -11.74
N ILE A 143 4.09 -11.34 -10.85
CA ILE A 143 4.76 -11.73 -9.59
C ILE A 143 3.81 -12.54 -8.72
N SER A 144 2.57 -12.10 -8.57
CA SER A 144 1.58 -12.76 -7.73
C SER A 144 1.31 -14.18 -8.21
N SER A 145 1.03 -14.34 -9.49
CA SER A 145 0.81 -15.64 -10.13
C SER A 145 2.01 -16.56 -9.98
N ALA A 146 3.23 -16.07 -10.23
CA ALA A 146 4.47 -16.81 -10.08
C ALA A 146 4.76 -17.28 -8.64
N ASN A 147 4.09 -16.67 -7.64
CA ASN A 147 4.19 -17.02 -6.24
C ASN A 147 2.91 -17.72 -5.72
N GLY A 148 2.01 -18.16 -6.61
CA GLY A 148 0.81 -18.92 -6.25
C GLY A 148 -0.35 -18.09 -5.71
N PHE A 149 -0.33 -16.75 -5.93
CA PHE A 149 -1.41 -15.85 -5.53
C PHE A 149 -2.24 -15.41 -6.72
N ASN A 150 -3.56 -15.43 -6.56
CA ASN A 150 -4.49 -14.94 -7.58
C ASN A 150 -5.22 -13.70 -7.04
N TYR A 151 -4.64 -12.52 -7.25
CA TYR A 151 -5.26 -11.26 -6.87
C TYR A 151 -6.15 -10.71 -7.99
N GLN A 152 -7.35 -10.30 -7.63
CA GLN A 152 -8.19 -9.46 -8.50
C GLN A 152 -7.78 -8.00 -8.30
N ILE A 153 -6.98 -7.46 -9.22
CA ILE A 153 -6.40 -6.12 -9.08
C ILE A 153 -7.20 -5.13 -9.92
N SER A 154 -7.64 -4.06 -9.28
CA SER A 154 -8.27 -2.87 -9.87
C SER A 154 -7.46 -1.62 -9.54
N THR A 155 -7.66 -0.57 -10.32
CA THR A 155 -7.07 0.75 -10.10
C THR A 155 -8.15 1.78 -9.84
N SER A 156 -7.85 2.80 -9.03
CA SER A 156 -8.73 3.93 -8.77
C SER A 156 -7.91 5.14 -8.33
N GLN A 157 -8.52 6.30 -8.27
CA GLN A 157 -7.94 7.50 -7.68
C GLN A 157 -8.46 7.70 -6.26
N SER A 158 -7.60 8.15 -5.35
CA SER A 158 -7.99 8.50 -3.97
C SER A 158 -9.02 9.63 -3.91
N SER A 159 -9.11 10.45 -4.97
CA SER A 159 -10.14 11.49 -5.12
C SER A 159 -11.55 10.93 -5.25
N VAL A 160 -11.71 9.70 -5.73
CA VAL A 160 -13.02 9.02 -5.93
C VAL A 160 -13.20 7.77 -5.06
N ASN A 161 -12.11 7.22 -4.54
CA ASN A 161 -12.13 6.04 -3.67
C ASN A 161 -11.70 6.42 -2.24
N ASP A 162 -12.68 6.52 -1.35
CA ASP A 162 -12.45 6.92 0.04
C ASP A 162 -11.51 5.97 0.81
N MET A 163 -11.48 4.69 0.48
CA MET A 163 -10.59 3.72 1.13
C MET A 163 -9.13 3.90 0.69
N LEU A 164 -8.86 4.31 -0.55
CA LEU A 164 -7.52 4.71 -0.97
C LEU A 164 -7.05 5.95 -0.22
N LYS A 165 -7.95 6.91 0.03
CA LYS A 165 -7.64 8.08 0.86
C LYS A 165 -7.25 7.70 2.30
N VAL A 166 -7.83 6.62 2.82
CA VAL A 166 -7.44 6.06 4.12
C VAL A 166 -6.06 5.39 4.03
N ALA A 167 -5.74 4.70 2.93
CA ALA A 167 -4.42 4.13 2.71
C ALA A 167 -3.33 5.21 2.61
N ASP A 168 -3.62 6.38 2.00
CA ASP A 168 -2.73 7.55 1.96
C ASP A 168 -2.32 8.02 3.37
N ILE A 169 -3.22 7.92 4.37
CA ILE A 169 -2.87 8.22 5.78
C ILE A 169 -1.77 7.30 6.28
N VAL A 170 -1.86 6.01 5.98
CA VAL A 170 -0.87 5.02 6.44
C VAL A 170 0.50 5.29 5.79
N ALA A 171 0.52 5.65 4.51
CA ALA A 171 1.75 6.09 3.83
C ALA A 171 2.31 7.38 4.44
N ALA A 172 1.45 8.36 4.75
CA ALA A 172 1.85 9.64 5.33
C ALA A 172 2.43 9.52 6.75
N ILE A 173 1.98 8.54 7.55
CA ILE A 173 2.56 8.24 8.87
C ILE A 173 4.05 7.93 8.72
N GLY A 174 4.40 6.98 7.84
CA GLY A 174 5.80 6.61 7.59
C GLY A 174 6.65 7.79 7.15
N ARG A 175 6.10 8.67 6.30
CA ARG A 175 6.80 9.85 5.78
C ARG A 175 7.06 10.91 6.85
N LYS A 176 6.11 11.13 7.77
CA LYS A 176 6.21 12.19 8.80
C LYS A 176 7.08 11.80 9.98
N ASP A 177 7.04 10.54 10.37
CA ASP A 177 7.73 10.07 11.56
C ASP A 177 8.31 8.66 11.33
N ARG A 178 9.59 8.60 11.01
CA ARG A 178 10.33 7.33 10.86
C ARG A 178 10.36 6.48 12.13
N ASN A 179 10.15 7.10 13.29
CA ASN A 179 10.07 6.43 14.58
C ASN A 179 8.62 6.07 14.96
N ALA A 180 7.66 6.31 14.07
CA ALA A 180 6.24 6.03 14.28
C ALA A 180 5.96 4.54 14.58
N CYS A 181 6.84 3.62 14.18
CA CYS A 181 6.75 2.20 14.50
C CYS A 181 6.54 1.95 16.00
N GLN A 182 7.16 2.75 16.86
CA GLN A 182 7.03 2.63 18.32
C GLN A 182 5.72 3.27 18.83
N LYS A 183 5.22 4.28 18.14
CA LYS A 183 4.02 5.02 18.53
C LYS A 183 2.73 4.34 18.11
N TYR A 184 2.74 3.71 16.92
CA TYR A 184 1.57 3.02 16.35
C TYR A 184 1.79 1.51 16.36
N ASN A 185 1.66 0.87 17.52
CA ASN A 185 1.81 -0.57 17.69
C ASN A 185 0.80 -1.42 16.89
N PHE A 186 -0.23 -0.80 16.32
CA PHE A 186 -1.23 -1.42 15.44
C PHE A 186 -1.01 -1.16 13.93
N VAL A 187 0.03 -0.39 13.57
CA VAL A 187 0.49 -0.26 12.18
C VAL A 187 1.73 -1.12 12.02
N GLU A 188 1.67 -2.12 11.17
CA GLU A 188 2.84 -2.94 10.86
C GLU A 188 3.77 -2.16 9.93
N PHE A 189 4.99 -1.89 10.39
CA PHE A 189 6.03 -1.29 9.56
C PHE A 189 6.90 -2.38 8.93
N SER A 190 7.14 -2.24 7.65
CA SER A 190 7.95 -3.16 6.87
C SER A 190 9.02 -2.41 6.08
N HIS A 191 10.24 -2.95 6.11
CA HIS A 191 11.32 -2.53 5.23
C HIS A 191 11.82 -3.77 4.49
N PRO A 192 11.51 -3.92 3.19
CA PRO A 192 11.93 -5.09 2.43
C PRO A 192 13.44 -5.10 2.26
N GLU A 193 14.06 -6.24 2.48
CA GLU A 193 15.45 -6.46 2.11
C GLU A 193 15.62 -6.43 0.59
N ILE A 194 16.70 -5.81 0.11
CA ILE A 194 16.99 -5.70 -1.32
C ILE A 194 17.03 -7.08 -1.99
N ASN A 195 17.56 -8.10 -1.31
CA ASN A 195 17.64 -9.45 -1.85
C ASN A 195 16.26 -10.06 -2.11
N ILE A 196 15.29 -9.82 -1.24
CA ILE A 196 13.90 -10.27 -1.42
C ILE A 196 13.30 -9.58 -2.66
N LEU A 197 13.51 -8.27 -2.81
CA LEU A 197 13.03 -7.56 -4.00
C LEU A 197 13.72 -8.05 -5.28
N LYS A 198 15.02 -8.35 -5.24
CA LYS A 198 15.73 -8.95 -6.36
C LYS A 198 15.19 -10.33 -6.74
N GLU A 199 14.73 -11.12 -5.79
CA GLU A 199 14.07 -12.41 -6.07
C GLU A 199 12.76 -12.21 -6.85
N TYR A 200 11.94 -11.23 -6.45
CA TYR A 200 10.73 -10.90 -7.20
C TYR A 200 11.08 -10.40 -8.61
N LEU A 201 12.06 -9.54 -8.72
CA LEU A 201 12.50 -8.95 -10.00
C LEU A 201 13.07 -9.98 -10.97
N ARG A 202 13.63 -11.11 -10.49
CA ARG A 202 14.09 -12.22 -11.37
C ARG A 202 12.97 -12.81 -12.23
N LYS A 203 11.71 -12.67 -11.81
CA LYS A 203 10.56 -13.16 -12.59
C LYS A 203 10.33 -12.37 -13.88
N PHE A 204 10.98 -11.22 -14.04
CA PHE A 204 10.89 -10.34 -15.23
C PHE A 204 12.15 -10.36 -16.11
N LYS A 205 13.09 -11.24 -15.84
CA LYS A 205 14.33 -11.37 -16.64
C LYS A 205 14.16 -12.29 -17.83
#